data_b69b9c28d5b5fa207176e4fee133dfb3
#
_entry.id   b69b9c28d5b5fa207176e4fee133dfb3
#
_cell.length_a   1.000
_cell.length_b   1.000
_cell.length_c   1.000
_cell.angle_alpha   90.00
_cell.angle_beta   90.00
_cell.angle_gamma   90.00
#
_symmetry.space_group_name_H-M   'P 1'
#
loop_
_entity.id
_entity.type
_entity.pdbx_description
1 polymer ?
#
loop_
_entity_poly.entity_id
_entity_poly.type
_entity_poly.pdbx_seq_one_letter_code
_entity_poly.pdbx_strand_id
1 'polypeptide(L)'
;MYTDLSTIYERAGRVTGRNGSITQVPILTMPNNDITHPIPDLTGYITEGQIYIDRKLHNQQIYPPINVLPSLSRLMKSAIGKKMTRRDHSAVSNQLYANYAQGKDLVAMKAVIGEEALSHDDLLYLKFTEKFEGTFVSQSRYEKRTIFESLDKAWGLLRSFPSEELKKIPDKMIQEFYRRKETAASASDLGVPGDADFETKETKEE
;
A
#
# COMPACT_ATOMS: atom_id res chain seq x y z
N MET A 1 -28.81 0.97 -12.05
CA MET A 1 -27.37 0.67 -12.22
C MET A 1 -26.67 0.46 -10.87
N TYR A 2 -26.67 1.43 -9.92
CA TYR A 2 -26.03 1.23 -8.60
C TYR A 2 -26.58 -0.01 -7.87
N THR A 3 -27.89 -0.13 -7.76
CA THR A 3 -28.57 -1.26 -7.13
C THR A 3 -28.22 -2.60 -7.78
N ASP A 4 -28.15 -2.64 -9.10
CA ASP A 4 -27.85 -3.87 -9.83
C ASP A 4 -26.41 -4.33 -9.57
N LEU A 5 -25.45 -3.38 -9.56
CA LEU A 5 -24.06 -3.67 -9.19
C LEU A 5 -23.95 -4.13 -7.71
N SER A 6 -24.68 -3.48 -6.80
CA SER A 6 -24.70 -3.87 -5.38
C SER A 6 -25.13 -5.31 -5.20
N THR A 7 -26.19 -5.75 -5.90
CA THR A 7 -26.69 -7.14 -5.78
C THR A 7 -25.66 -8.19 -6.19
N ILE A 8 -24.72 -7.84 -7.07
CA ILE A 8 -23.61 -8.72 -7.48
C ILE A 8 -22.58 -8.81 -6.33
N TYR A 9 -22.20 -7.67 -5.76
CA TYR A 9 -21.12 -7.58 -4.77
C TYR A 9 -21.56 -7.90 -3.33
N GLU A 10 -22.84 -7.77 -2.99
CA GLU A 10 -23.40 -8.17 -1.69
C GLU A 10 -23.32 -9.68 -1.41
N ARG A 11 -22.97 -10.48 -2.40
CA ARG A 11 -22.69 -11.91 -2.22
C ARG A 11 -21.37 -12.19 -1.53
N ALA A 12 -20.46 -11.19 -1.47
CA ALA A 12 -19.24 -11.29 -0.70
C ALA A 12 -19.54 -11.17 0.79
N GLY A 13 -18.80 -11.90 1.61
CA GLY A 13 -18.91 -11.78 3.05
C GLY A 13 -18.98 -13.10 3.80
N ARG A 14 -19.34 -13.00 5.07
CA ARG A 14 -19.48 -14.12 5.98
C ARG A 14 -20.89 -14.11 6.58
N VAL A 15 -21.50 -15.28 6.61
CA VAL A 15 -22.84 -15.48 7.19
C VAL A 15 -22.70 -16.06 8.60
N THR A 16 -23.40 -15.48 9.57
CA THR A 16 -23.45 -15.98 10.94
C THR A 16 -24.01 -17.41 10.97
N GLY A 17 -23.37 -18.29 11.73
CA GLY A 17 -23.77 -19.69 11.84
C GLY A 17 -23.30 -20.59 10.70
N ARG A 18 -22.51 -20.08 9.75
CA ARG A 18 -21.87 -20.88 8.69
C ARG A 18 -20.36 -20.68 8.70
N ASN A 19 -19.63 -21.77 8.47
CA ASN A 19 -18.17 -21.70 8.31
C ASN A 19 -17.80 -21.20 6.92
N GLY A 20 -16.72 -20.41 6.87
CA GLY A 20 -16.18 -19.88 5.63
C GLY A 20 -16.64 -18.48 5.29
N SER A 21 -16.07 -17.94 4.22
CA SER A 21 -16.35 -16.61 3.69
C SER A 21 -16.20 -16.60 2.17
N ILE A 22 -16.87 -15.63 1.53
CA ILE A 22 -16.72 -15.38 0.09
C ILE A 22 -16.00 -14.05 -0.06
N THR A 23 -14.85 -14.09 -0.72
CA THR A 23 -14.10 -12.89 -1.13
C THR A 23 -14.23 -12.73 -2.64
N GLN A 24 -14.63 -11.54 -3.08
CA GLN A 24 -14.73 -11.20 -4.50
C GLN A 24 -13.65 -10.18 -4.87
N VAL A 25 -12.97 -10.43 -5.97
CA VAL A 25 -12.02 -9.50 -6.57
C VAL A 25 -12.50 -9.18 -7.99
N PRO A 26 -13.40 -8.17 -8.14
CA PRO A 26 -13.89 -7.77 -9.46
C PRO A 26 -12.77 -7.14 -10.28
N ILE A 27 -12.67 -7.51 -11.54
CA ILE A 27 -11.73 -6.93 -12.49
C ILE A 27 -12.54 -6.19 -13.55
N LEU A 28 -12.29 -4.89 -13.68
CA LEU A 28 -12.96 -4.02 -14.63
C LEU A 28 -11.97 -3.44 -15.63
N THR A 29 -12.43 -3.27 -16.87
CA THR A 29 -11.78 -2.39 -17.82
C THR A 29 -12.43 -1.01 -17.77
N MET A 30 -11.62 0.05 -17.80
CA MET A 30 -12.12 1.42 -17.81
C MET A 30 -12.15 1.94 -19.25
N PRO A 31 -13.33 2.32 -19.78
CA PRO A 31 -13.41 2.95 -21.10
C PRO A 31 -12.53 4.20 -21.14
N ASN A 32 -11.68 4.33 -22.15
CA ASN A 32 -10.73 5.46 -22.31
C ASN A 32 -9.79 5.69 -21.12
N ASN A 33 -9.56 4.68 -20.27
CA ASN A 33 -8.85 4.79 -18.99
C ASN A 33 -9.49 5.79 -18.01
N ASP A 34 -10.78 6.01 -18.11
CA ASP A 34 -11.50 6.97 -17.29
C ASP A 34 -12.10 6.28 -16.04
N ILE A 35 -11.51 6.56 -14.89
CA ILE A 35 -11.98 6.06 -13.59
C ILE A 35 -13.31 6.71 -13.17
N THR A 36 -13.64 7.87 -13.74
CA THR A 36 -14.88 8.60 -13.45
C THR A 36 -16.09 8.05 -14.21
N HIS A 37 -15.86 7.09 -15.12
CA HIS A 37 -16.96 6.39 -15.78
C HIS A 37 -17.88 5.72 -14.73
N PRO A 38 -19.21 5.77 -14.89
CA PRO A 38 -20.15 5.31 -13.86
C PRO A 38 -19.90 3.90 -13.33
N ILE A 39 -19.46 2.95 -14.14
CA ILE A 39 -19.24 1.57 -13.69
C ILE A 39 -18.02 1.45 -12.77
N PRO A 40 -16.80 1.90 -13.12
CA PRO A 40 -15.66 1.89 -12.21
C PRO A 40 -15.92 2.72 -10.96
N ASP A 41 -16.50 3.90 -11.09
CA ASP A 41 -16.77 4.81 -9.97
C ASP A 41 -17.72 4.17 -8.96
N LEU A 42 -18.88 3.69 -9.40
CA LEU A 42 -19.86 3.02 -8.53
C LEU A 42 -19.30 1.72 -7.92
N THR A 43 -18.53 0.95 -8.67
CA THR A 43 -17.86 -0.25 -8.14
C THR A 43 -16.89 0.09 -7.03
N GLY A 44 -16.11 1.16 -7.19
CA GLY A 44 -15.23 1.68 -6.14
C GLY A 44 -15.96 2.12 -4.87
N TYR A 45 -17.19 2.61 -4.99
CA TYR A 45 -18.03 2.95 -3.83
C TYR A 45 -18.61 1.72 -3.12
N ILE A 46 -19.03 0.71 -3.88
CA ILE A 46 -19.69 -0.48 -3.33
C ILE A 46 -18.68 -1.42 -2.67
N THR A 47 -17.51 -1.59 -3.29
CA THR A 47 -16.46 -2.50 -2.80
C THR A 47 -15.63 -1.86 -1.67
N GLU A 48 -14.89 -2.67 -0.93
CA GLU A 48 -14.05 -2.24 0.18
C GLU A 48 -12.84 -1.40 -0.23
N GLY A 49 -12.41 -1.53 -1.46
CA GLY A 49 -11.27 -0.79 -1.97
C GLY A 49 -11.08 -1.03 -3.45
N GLN A 50 -10.06 -0.38 -3.99
CA GLN A 50 -9.72 -0.49 -5.40
C GLN A 50 -8.20 -0.48 -5.59
N ILE A 51 -7.75 -1.23 -6.58
CA ILE A 51 -6.38 -1.21 -7.09
C ILE A 51 -6.44 -0.67 -8.50
N TYR A 52 -5.83 0.48 -8.73
CA TYR A 52 -5.81 1.15 -10.02
C TYR A 52 -4.59 0.74 -10.83
N ILE A 53 -4.81 0.15 -12.00
CA ILE A 53 -3.76 -0.23 -12.95
C ILE A 53 -3.60 0.89 -13.98
N ASP A 54 -2.41 1.48 -14.06
CA ASP A 54 -2.14 2.66 -14.88
C ASP A 54 -1.28 2.31 -16.10
N ARG A 55 -1.78 2.63 -17.29
CA ARG A 55 -1.03 2.43 -18.54
C ARG A 55 0.25 3.26 -18.63
N LYS A 56 0.30 4.42 -17.97
CA LYS A 56 1.50 5.26 -17.96
C LYS A 56 2.66 4.54 -17.27
N LEU A 57 2.39 3.91 -16.11
CA LEU A 57 3.38 3.12 -15.39
C LEU A 57 3.81 1.88 -16.20
N HIS A 58 2.86 1.23 -16.88
CA HIS A 58 3.20 0.12 -17.78
C HIS A 58 4.13 0.55 -18.91
N ASN A 59 3.88 1.70 -19.53
CA ASN A 59 4.75 2.23 -20.58
C ASN A 59 6.15 2.61 -20.07
N GLN A 60 6.26 2.96 -18.80
CA GLN A 60 7.53 3.20 -18.09
C GLN A 60 8.20 1.89 -17.62
N GLN A 61 7.66 0.73 -17.99
CA GLN A 61 8.19 -0.60 -17.62
C GLN A 61 8.17 -0.86 -16.09
N ILE A 62 7.27 -0.22 -15.37
CA ILE A 62 7.03 -0.48 -13.95
C ILE A 62 6.01 -1.62 -13.85
N TYR A 63 6.38 -2.71 -13.22
CA TYR A 63 5.52 -3.88 -13.07
C TYR A 63 5.52 -4.40 -11.63
N PRO A 64 4.33 -4.64 -11.01
CA PRO A 64 2.99 -4.35 -11.53
C PRO A 64 2.73 -2.84 -11.65
N PRO A 65 1.99 -2.40 -12.68
CA PRO A 65 1.79 -0.98 -12.96
C PRO A 65 0.66 -0.39 -12.08
N ILE A 66 0.83 -0.49 -10.78
CA ILE A 66 -0.15 -0.04 -9.78
C ILE A 66 0.08 1.44 -9.47
N ASN A 67 -0.91 2.28 -9.75
CA ASN A 67 -0.92 3.66 -9.32
C ASN A 67 -1.43 3.74 -7.87
N VAL A 68 -0.53 4.10 -6.97
CA VAL A 68 -0.79 4.08 -5.52
C VAL A 68 -1.79 5.17 -5.11
N LEU A 69 -1.77 6.34 -5.75
CA LEU A 69 -2.57 7.49 -5.33
C LEU A 69 -4.09 7.27 -5.43
N PRO A 70 -4.64 6.77 -6.56
CA PRO A 70 -6.06 6.46 -6.66
C PRO A 70 -6.43 5.11 -6.04
N SER A 71 -5.46 4.29 -5.67
CA SER A 71 -5.69 3.00 -5.01
C SER A 71 -5.96 3.20 -3.52
N LEU A 72 -6.95 2.51 -2.99
CA LEU A 72 -7.30 2.64 -1.58
C LEU A 72 -7.95 1.35 -1.04
N SER A 73 -7.88 1.19 0.29
CA SER A 73 -8.66 0.21 1.04
C SER A 73 -9.24 0.87 2.29
N ARG A 74 -10.55 0.76 2.49
CA ARG A 74 -11.25 1.36 3.62
C ARG A 74 -10.99 0.63 4.93
N LEU A 75 -10.90 -0.70 4.88
CA LEU A 75 -10.70 -1.55 6.06
C LEU A 75 -9.23 -1.72 6.46
N MET A 76 -8.28 -1.29 5.65
CA MET A 76 -6.85 -1.47 5.91
C MET A 76 -6.45 -0.94 7.30
N LYS A 77 -6.98 0.20 7.72
CA LYS A 77 -6.67 0.81 9.03
C LYS A 77 -7.00 -0.09 10.23
N SER A 78 -7.99 -0.96 10.12
CA SER A 78 -8.35 -1.92 11.17
C SER A 78 -7.48 -3.19 11.13
N ALA A 79 -6.90 -3.50 9.98
CA ALA A 79 -6.11 -4.71 9.74
C ALA A 79 -4.60 -4.51 9.99
N ILE A 80 -4.11 -3.27 10.06
CA ILE A 80 -2.69 -2.97 10.28
C ILE A 80 -2.37 -2.70 11.74
N GLY A 81 -1.15 -3.07 12.16
CA GLY A 81 -0.77 -3.05 13.58
C GLY A 81 -1.50 -4.13 14.39
N LYS A 82 -1.72 -3.88 15.68
CA LYS A 82 -2.52 -4.72 16.59
C LYS A 82 -2.18 -6.22 16.54
N LYS A 83 -0.89 -6.57 16.48
CA LYS A 83 -0.36 -7.93 16.34
C LYS A 83 -0.55 -8.58 14.95
N MET A 84 -1.19 -7.92 14.01
CA MET A 84 -1.32 -8.41 12.62
C MET A 84 -0.10 -8.04 11.76
N THR A 85 0.39 -6.81 11.96
CA THR A 85 1.60 -6.31 11.28
C THR A 85 2.46 -5.53 12.27
N ARG A 86 3.60 -5.02 11.81
CA ARG A 86 4.49 -4.22 12.66
C ARG A 86 3.82 -2.89 13.07
N ARG A 87 4.10 -2.42 14.28
CA ARG A 87 3.46 -1.24 14.90
C ARG A 87 3.67 0.07 14.14
N ASP A 88 4.74 0.18 13.38
CA ASP A 88 5.09 1.35 12.57
C ASP A 88 4.37 1.40 11.21
N HIS A 89 3.67 0.32 10.81
CA HIS A 89 3.08 0.17 9.49
C HIS A 89 2.20 1.36 9.10
N SER A 90 1.30 1.79 9.98
CA SER A 90 0.39 2.91 9.68
C SER A 90 1.15 4.23 9.47
N ALA A 91 2.13 4.52 10.31
CA ALA A 91 2.90 5.76 10.24
C ALA A 91 3.79 5.78 8.97
N VAL A 92 4.46 4.66 8.70
CA VAL A 92 5.32 4.50 7.51
C VAL A 92 4.52 4.61 6.23
N SER A 93 3.37 3.94 6.13
CA SER A 93 2.52 4.01 4.93
C SER A 93 1.99 5.43 4.69
N ASN A 94 1.56 6.13 5.74
CA ASN A 94 1.11 7.52 5.62
C ASN A 94 2.24 8.48 5.18
N GLN A 95 3.46 8.25 5.66
CA GLN A 95 4.62 9.07 5.26
C GLN A 95 5.00 8.79 3.80
N LEU A 96 5.08 7.51 3.40
CA LEU A 96 5.36 7.14 2.01
C LEU A 96 4.33 7.73 1.05
N TYR A 97 3.04 7.60 1.39
CA TYR A 97 1.96 8.14 0.57
C TYR A 97 2.08 9.66 0.41
N ALA A 98 2.36 10.39 1.49
CA ALA A 98 2.51 11.84 1.44
C ALA A 98 3.72 12.27 0.60
N ASN A 99 4.87 11.61 0.80
CA ASN A 99 6.08 11.92 0.03
C ASN A 99 5.91 11.59 -1.46
N TYR A 100 5.21 10.50 -1.76
CA TYR A 100 4.94 10.11 -3.16
C TYR A 100 3.96 11.08 -3.83
N ALA A 101 2.90 11.52 -3.13
CA ALA A 101 1.97 12.52 -3.64
C ALA A 101 2.70 13.83 -3.97
N GLN A 102 3.50 14.34 -3.03
CA GLN A 102 4.31 15.54 -3.24
C GLN A 102 5.29 15.38 -4.41
N GLY A 103 5.94 14.22 -4.51
CA GLY A 103 6.84 13.95 -5.62
C GLY A 103 6.13 13.92 -6.98
N LYS A 104 4.92 13.39 -7.07
CA LYS A 104 4.12 13.41 -8.32
C LYS A 104 3.69 14.83 -8.72
N ASP A 105 3.34 15.67 -7.74
CA ASP A 105 3.03 17.07 -8.00
C ASP A 105 4.26 17.82 -8.53
N LEU A 106 5.44 17.54 -7.96
CA LEU A 106 6.71 18.10 -8.42
C LEU A 106 7.12 17.61 -9.82
N VAL A 107 6.83 16.36 -10.17
CA VAL A 107 7.03 15.86 -11.56
C VAL A 107 6.18 16.66 -12.54
N ALA A 108 4.92 16.96 -12.19
CA ALA A 108 4.05 17.78 -13.02
C ALA A 108 4.55 19.23 -13.11
N MET A 109 5.01 19.78 -11.97
CA MET A 109 5.58 21.13 -11.92
C MET A 109 6.87 21.25 -12.73
N LYS A 110 7.79 20.29 -12.61
CA LYS A 110 9.03 20.21 -13.40
C LYS A 110 8.78 20.30 -14.90
N ALA A 111 7.71 19.64 -15.37
CA ALA A 111 7.34 19.68 -16.79
C ALA A 111 6.92 21.08 -17.28
N VAL A 112 6.49 21.98 -16.39
CA VAL A 112 6.02 23.32 -16.72
C VAL A 112 7.11 24.38 -16.53
N ILE A 113 7.83 24.36 -15.39
CA ILE A 113 8.78 25.42 -15.03
C ILE A 113 10.26 25.05 -15.25
N GLY A 114 10.54 23.77 -15.55
CA GLY A 114 11.90 23.25 -15.67
C GLY A 114 12.53 22.82 -14.34
N GLU A 115 13.60 22.04 -14.42
CA GLU A 115 14.30 21.51 -13.24
C GLU A 115 15.10 22.57 -12.49
N GLU A 116 15.60 23.58 -13.21
CA GLU A 116 16.45 24.64 -12.65
C GLU A 116 15.69 25.55 -11.66
N ALA A 117 14.36 25.58 -11.74
CA ALA A 117 13.51 26.36 -10.84
C ALA A 117 13.13 25.63 -9.54
N LEU A 118 13.50 24.34 -9.40
CA LEU A 118 13.18 23.53 -8.23
C LEU A 118 14.22 23.73 -7.11
N SER A 119 13.75 23.69 -5.87
CA SER A 119 14.61 23.73 -4.70
C SER A 119 15.40 22.42 -4.51
N HIS A 120 16.42 22.45 -3.68
CA HIS A 120 17.18 21.24 -3.33
C HIS A 120 16.29 20.16 -2.70
N ASP A 121 15.35 20.55 -1.87
CA ASP A 121 14.41 19.65 -1.21
C ASP A 121 13.45 19.04 -2.22
N ASP A 122 12.97 19.79 -3.21
CA ASP A 122 12.14 19.28 -4.31
C ASP A 122 12.87 18.19 -5.11
N LEU A 123 14.16 18.36 -5.32
CA LEU A 123 14.97 17.33 -6.00
C LEU A 123 15.07 16.02 -5.20
N LEU A 124 15.03 16.08 -3.86
CA LEU A 124 14.97 14.88 -3.02
C LEU A 124 13.65 14.12 -3.23
N TYR A 125 12.52 14.83 -3.32
CA TYR A 125 11.23 14.20 -3.59
C TYR A 125 11.14 13.59 -5.00
N LEU A 126 11.75 14.22 -6.00
CA LEU A 126 11.83 13.64 -7.35
C LEU A 126 12.64 12.33 -7.36
N LYS A 127 13.83 12.34 -6.75
CA LYS A 127 14.67 11.14 -6.62
C LYS A 127 13.97 10.03 -5.81
N PHE A 128 13.22 10.43 -4.77
CA PHE A 128 12.43 9.49 -3.99
C PHE A 128 11.34 8.84 -4.86
N THR A 129 10.63 9.61 -5.69
CA THR A 129 9.57 9.10 -6.55
C THR A 129 10.10 8.05 -7.52
N GLU A 130 11.23 8.33 -8.19
CA GLU A 130 11.88 7.35 -9.08
C GLU A 130 12.26 6.07 -8.35
N LYS A 131 12.90 6.19 -7.18
CA LYS A 131 13.27 5.04 -6.36
C LYS A 131 12.04 4.28 -5.85
N PHE A 132 11.00 4.98 -5.43
CA PHE A 132 9.76 4.38 -4.96
C PHE A 132 9.09 3.55 -6.06
N GLU A 133 8.95 4.09 -7.25
CA GLU A 133 8.38 3.38 -8.39
C GLU A 133 9.27 2.20 -8.83
N GLY A 134 10.58 2.41 -8.92
CA GLY A 134 11.51 1.40 -9.42
C GLY A 134 11.86 0.28 -8.45
N THR A 135 11.80 0.51 -7.13
CA THR A 135 12.22 -0.48 -6.14
C THR A 135 11.12 -0.97 -5.22
N PHE A 136 10.12 -0.13 -4.94
CA PHE A 136 9.04 -0.48 -4.04
C PHE A 136 7.79 -0.97 -4.78
N VAL A 137 7.31 -0.22 -5.76
CA VAL A 137 6.16 -0.61 -6.60
C VAL A 137 6.56 -1.72 -7.55
N SER A 138 7.68 -1.54 -8.25
CA SER A 138 8.19 -2.54 -9.17
C SER A 138 8.65 -3.80 -8.43
N GLN A 139 8.22 -4.95 -8.93
CA GLN A 139 8.56 -6.27 -8.40
C GLN A 139 8.93 -7.21 -9.55
N SER A 140 9.88 -8.10 -9.30
CA SER A 140 10.22 -9.12 -10.29
C SER A 140 9.09 -10.17 -10.39
N ARG A 141 9.05 -10.89 -11.52
CA ARG A 141 8.00 -11.88 -11.80
C ARG A 141 7.86 -12.96 -10.73
N TYR A 142 8.94 -13.30 -10.04
CA TYR A 142 8.99 -14.36 -9.04
C TYR A 142 9.28 -13.84 -7.63
N GLU A 143 9.28 -12.53 -7.45
CA GLU A 143 9.51 -11.93 -6.14
C GLU A 143 8.33 -12.23 -5.20
N LYS A 144 8.65 -12.80 -4.06
CA LYS A 144 7.72 -13.00 -2.94
C LYS A 144 8.18 -12.09 -1.81
N ARG A 145 7.36 -11.13 -1.46
CA ARG A 145 7.68 -10.14 -0.45
C ARG A 145 6.68 -10.23 0.69
N THR A 146 7.18 -10.44 1.90
CA THR A 146 6.38 -10.34 3.11
C THR A 146 6.09 -8.88 3.45
N ILE A 147 5.10 -8.65 4.30
CA ILE A 147 4.79 -7.31 4.78
C ILE A 147 5.97 -6.69 5.57
N PHE A 148 6.74 -7.50 6.28
CA PHE A 148 7.89 -7.03 7.05
C PHE A 148 9.03 -6.58 6.15
N GLU A 149 9.35 -7.35 5.12
CA GLU A 149 10.32 -6.96 4.09
C GLU A 149 9.89 -5.69 3.35
N SER A 150 8.58 -5.56 3.09
CA SER A 150 8.02 -4.33 2.48
C SER A 150 8.21 -3.12 3.39
N LEU A 151 8.01 -3.26 4.70
CA LEU A 151 8.24 -2.19 5.66
C LEU A 151 9.73 -1.84 5.81
N ASP A 152 10.63 -2.80 5.71
CA ASP A 152 12.06 -2.55 5.74
C ASP A 152 12.55 -1.85 4.48
N LYS A 153 12.05 -2.23 3.30
CA LYS A 153 12.25 -1.49 2.05
C LYS A 153 11.70 -0.06 2.14
N ALA A 154 10.53 0.11 2.75
CA ALA A 154 9.93 1.42 2.99
C ALA A 154 10.83 2.32 3.84
N TRP A 155 11.39 1.80 4.93
CA TRP A 155 12.37 2.53 5.72
C TRP A 155 13.66 2.84 4.95
N GLY A 156 14.12 1.91 4.10
CA GLY A 156 15.24 2.15 3.19
C GLY A 156 15.04 3.38 2.31
N LEU A 157 13.82 3.55 1.78
CA LEU A 157 13.44 4.73 1.00
C LEU A 157 13.32 6.00 1.85
N LEU A 158 12.69 5.92 3.03
CA LEU A 158 12.51 7.07 3.91
C LEU A 158 13.83 7.61 4.46
N ARG A 159 14.87 6.80 4.57
CA ARG A 159 16.22 7.24 4.97
C ARG A 159 16.89 8.18 3.95
N SER A 160 16.33 8.36 2.76
CA SER A 160 16.80 9.39 1.82
C SER A 160 16.43 10.81 2.25
N PHE A 161 15.50 10.97 3.19
CA PHE A 161 15.12 12.23 3.80
C PHE A 161 15.76 12.40 5.18
N PRO A 162 16.05 13.64 5.61
CA PRO A 162 16.40 13.92 7.00
C PRO A 162 15.28 13.46 7.96
N SER A 163 15.67 13.05 9.16
CA SER A 163 14.69 12.57 10.16
C SER A 163 13.64 13.62 10.53
N GLU A 164 14.01 14.90 10.46
CA GLU A 164 13.14 16.05 10.78
C GLU A 164 11.99 16.20 9.77
N GLU A 165 12.15 15.70 8.55
CA GLU A 165 11.10 15.76 7.52
C GLU A 165 10.06 14.63 7.62
N LEU A 166 10.32 13.63 8.45
CA LEU A 166 9.41 12.50 8.65
C LEU A 166 8.27 12.83 9.63
N LYS A 167 7.58 13.95 9.40
CA LYS A 167 6.58 14.54 10.30
C LYS A 167 5.36 13.68 10.60
N LYS A 168 5.09 12.66 9.78
CA LYS A 168 3.95 11.74 9.99
C LYS A 168 4.31 10.53 10.83
N ILE A 169 5.59 10.38 11.18
CA ILE A 169 6.10 9.27 11.99
C ILE A 169 6.45 9.79 13.38
N PRO A 170 5.91 9.21 14.46
CA PRO A 170 6.29 9.59 15.83
C PRO A 170 7.78 9.42 16.09
N ASP A 171 8.38 10.35 16.84
CA ASP A 171 9.83 10.38 17.14
C ASP A 171 10.35 9.06 17.74
N LYS A 172 9.54 8.42 18.61
CA LYS A 172 9.88 7.12 19.20
C LYS A 172 10.09 6.03 18.14
N MET A 173 9.32 6.05 17.07
CA MET A 173 9.45 5.12 15.96
C MET A 173 10.66 5.47 15.09
N ILE A 174 10.93 6.76 14.89
CA ILE A 174 12.11 7.23 14.16
C ILE A 174 13.37 6.75 14.89
N GLN A 175 13.46 6.94 16.20
CA GLN A 175 14.62 6.50 17.00
C GLN A 175 14.87 4.99 16.91
N GLU A 176 13.81 4.19 16.82
CA GLU A 176 13.91 2.75 16.79
C GLU A 176 14.21 2.20 15.39
N PHE A 177 13.53 2.69 14.36
CA PHE A 177 13.57 2.08 13.02
C PHE A 177 14.45 2.83 12.01
N TYR A 178 14.66 4.13 12.17
CA TYR A 178 15.39 4.93 11.21
C TYR A 178 16.86 4.51 11.08
N ARG A 179 17.52 4.13 12.19
CA ARG A 179 18.93 3.71 12.21
C ARG A 179 19.13 2.20 12.02
N ARG A 180 18.07 1.41 11.99
CA ARG A 180 18.17 -0.04 11.82
C ARG A 180 18.74 -0.35 10.44
N LYS A 181 19.91 -0.96 10.36
CA LYS A 181 20.43 -1.53 9.12
C LYS A 181 19.49 -2.67 8.68
N GLU A 182 19.37 -2.90 7.40
CA GLU A 182 18.66 -4.05 6.81
C GLU A 182 19.32 -5.36 7.29
N THR A 183 19.01 -5.77 8.48
CA THR A 183 19.22 -7.15 8.93
C THR A 183 17.91 -7.86 8.63
N ALA A 184 17.99 -8.93 7.87
CA ALA A 184 16.87 -9.86 7.70
C ALA A 184 16.34 -10.21 9.08
N ALA A 185 15.23 -9.59 9.48
CA ALA A 185 14.59 -9.89 10.74
C ALA A 185 14.02 -11.29 10.60
N SER A 186 14.53 -12.25 11.33
CA SER A 186 13.89 -13.55 11.46
C SER A 186 12.49 -13.32 12.07
N ALA A 187 11.50 -14.07 11.62
CA ALA A 187 10.12 -13.98 12.13
C ALA A 187 10.03 -14.15 13.66
N SER A 188 11.05 -14.76 14.28
CA SER A 188 11.19 -14.96 15.73
C SER A 188 11.40 -13.67 16.54
N ASP A 189 11.96 -12.60 15.93
CA ASP A 189 12.21 -11.33 16.65
C ASP A 189 10.98 -10.43 16.76
N LEU A 190 9.88 -10.79 16.10
CA LEU A 190 8.70 -9.93 15.98
C LEU A 190 7.54 -10.33 16.88
N GLY A 191 7.72 -11.37 17.72
CA GLY A 191 6.68 -11.83 18.65
C GLY A 191 5.39 -12.27 17.93
N VAL A 192 5.49 -12.65 16.66
CA VAL A 192 4.41 -13.31 15.94
C VAL A 192 4.43 -14.77 16.35
N PRO A 193 3.34 -15.33 16.92
CA PRO A 193 3.27 -16.76 17.19
C PRO A 193 3.51 -17.50 15.87
N GLY A 194 4.44 -18.45 15.87
CA GLY A 194 4.64 -19.33 14.72
C GLY A 194 3.35 -20.07 14.40
N ASP A 195 3.20 -20.54 13.16
CA ASP A 195 2.03 -21.25 12.63
C ASP A 195 1.57 -22.49 13.43
N ALA A 196 2.23 -22.79 14.56
CA ALA A 196 1.92 -23.93 15.42
C ALA A 196 0.69 -23.75 16.33
N ASP A 197 0.18 -22.51 16.52
CA ASP A 197 -0.93 -22.25 17.46
C ASP A 197 -2.30 -22.19 16.78
N PHE A 198 -2.42 -22.58 15.52
CA PHE A 198 -3.70 -22.71 14.81
C PHE A 198 -4.28 -24.13 14.84
N GLU A 199 -3.70 -25.05 15.61
CA GLU A 199 -4.33 -26.35 15.83
C GLU A 199 -5.49 -26.23 16.83
N THR A 200 -6.66 -26.35 16.29
CA THR A 200 -7.88 -26.97 16.82
C THR A 200 -8.15 -26.80 18.33
N LYS A 201 -8.89 -25.78 18.67
CA LYS A 201 -9.91 -25.94 19.69
C LYS A 201 -11.17 -26.54 19.03
N GLU A 202 -11.13 -27.82 18.72
CA GLU A 202 -12.34 -28.58 18.57
C GLU A 202 -13.01 -28.72 19.94
N THR A 203 -14.18 -28.17 20.00
CA THR A 203 -15.23 -28.33 20.96
C THR A 203 -15.35 -29.76 21.50
N LYS A 204 -15.11 -29.89 22.79
CA LYS A 204 -15.84 -30.85 23.63
C LYS A 204 -16.84 -30.04 24.43
N GLU A 205 -18.07 -30.07 24.00
CA GLU A 205 -19.25 -29.91 24.85
C GLU A 205 -20.23 -31.00 24.42
N GLU A 206 -20.45 -31.89 25.37
CA GLU A 206 -21.56 -32.81 25.42
C GLU A 206 -22.87 -32.03 25.64
#